data_a462001b00a6450f776a632b49eb54d4
#
_entry.id   a462001b00a6450f776a632b49eb54d4
#
_cell.length_a   1.000
_cell.length_b   1.000
_cell.length_c   1.000
_cell.angle_alpha   90.00
_cell.angle_beta   90.00
_cell.angle_gamma   90.00
#
_symmetry.space_group_name_H-M   'P 1'
#
loop_
_entity.id
_entity.type
_entity.pdbx_description
1 polymer ?
#
loop_
_entity_poly.entity_id
_entity_poly.type
_entity_poly.pdbx_seq_one_letter_code
_entity_poly.pdbx_strand_id
1 'polypeptide(L)'
;MFKKSFTLILLASSMLMSLAQAAEKITVGLIATTSIDDTRKRWQPLLDDLAKSTGTEVTAAISSNYSDIVAGLKENKIQIAWLSSKVALDAVEDGKATVFAQMVKSDGSRGYNSVLIASSKSALTSFDQVSGKPGTYIFADGDKKSTSGYLVPAYYLFSKNKIDPAKLFKKVIVGNHQTNLSAILRGEVDVATFNSEEMDRLKKEAPDQFSKVRVIWTSPLIPNDPILYRKDMSPALKTRVEDFFINYGKQKQAQIVLKDILNLSGFQRSTDAQLKPIADLTLFSLLRDNLNNPNLTDVEKQKKFDEVSARFGKLSFVLEASRIK
;
A
#
# COMPACT_ATOMS: atom_id res chain seq x y z
N MET A 1 11.92 51.11 -74.50
CA MET A 1 12.20 49.72 -74.06
C MET A 1 12.11 49.67 -72.56
N PHE A 2 10.99 49.23 -72.03
CA PHE A 2 10.76 49.13 -70.56
C PHE A 2 11.07 47.72 -70.12
N LYS A 3 12.05 47.55 -69.21
CA LYS A 3 12.26 46.29 -68.49
C LYS A 3 11.44 46.28 -67.20
N LYS A 4 10.45 45.43 -67.15
CA LYS A 4 9.69 45.15 -65.91
C LYS A 4 10.45 44.13 -65.06
N SER A 5 10.94 44.56 -63.88
CA SER A 5 11.47 43.66 -62.85
C SER A 5 10.30 43.09 -62.03
N PHE A 6 10.16 41.79 -62.04
CA PHE A 6 9.17 41.07 -61.30
C PHE A 6 9.82 40.68 -59.95
N THR A 7 9.44 41.34 -58.87
CA THR A 7 9.89 41.00 -57.50
C THR A 7 8.97 39.92 -56.93
N LEU A 8 9.52 38.73 -56.80
CA LEU A 8 8.82 37.56 -56.20
C LEU A 8 8.90 37.69 -54.68
N ILE A 9 7.81 38.00 -53.99
CA ILE A 9 7.67 37.99 -52.54
C ILE A 9 7.38 36.56 -52.12
N LEU A 10 8.39 35.88 -51.53
CA LEU A 10 8.21 34.57 -50.85
C LEU A 10 7.57 34.81 -49.50
N LEU A 11 6.28 34.58 -49.36
CA LEU A 11 5.62 34.45 -48.05
C LEU A 11 6.01 33.11 -47.44
N ALA A 12 6.98 33.16 -46.52
CA ALA A 12 7.27 32.05 -45.63
C ALA A 12 6.15 31.95 -44.59
N SER A 13 5.12 31.17 -44.89
CA SER A 13 4.14 30.75 -43.89
C SER A 13 4.82 29.81 -42.91
N SER A 14 5.30 30.34 -41.78
CA SER A 14 5.69 29.55 -40.62
C SER A 14 4.44 28.91 -40.02
N MET A 15 4.12 27.68 -40.45
CA MET A 15 3.21 26.81 -39.74
C MET A 15 3.82 26.50 -38.39
N LEU A 16 3.44 27.27 -37.40
CA LEU A 16 3.51 26.84 -35.98
C LEU A 16 2.58 25.64 -35.84
N MET A 17 3.12 24.44 -36.10
CA MET A 17 2.52 23.21 -35.57
C MET A 17 2.63 23.28 -34.07
N SER A 18 1.60 23.83 -33.41
CA SER A 18 1.32 23.54 -32.00
C SER A 18 1.11 22.05 -31.93
N LEU A 19 2.16 21.30 -31.56
CA LEU A 19 2.01 19.95 -31.07
C LEU A 19 1.08 20.08 -29.89
N ALA A 20 -0.20 19.82 -30.11
CA ALA A 20 -1.14 19.58 -29.03
C ALA A 20 -0.60 18.36 -28.25
N GLN A 21 0.26 18.63 -27.30
CA GLN A 21 0.70 17.60 -26.35
C GLN A 21 -0.58 17.12 -25.70
N ALA A 22 -0.98 15.89 -25.99
CA ALA A 22 -2.13 15.28 -25.33
C ALA A 22 -1.96 15.53 -23.84
N ALA A 23 -2.94 16.20 -23.21
CA ALA A 23 -2.86 16.54 -21.80
C ALA A 23 -2.57 15.24 -21.04
N GLU A 24 -1.43 15.21 -20.33
CA GLU A 24 -1.05 14.05 -19.54
C GLU A 24 -2.18 13.82 -18.52
N LYS A 25 -2.70 12.59 -18.49
CA LYS A 25 -3.74 12.18 -17.55
C LYS A 25 -3.09 11.38 -16.43
N ILE A 26 -3.48 11.64 -15.18
CA ILE A 26 -3.06 10.90 -14.01
C ILE A 26 -4.22 10.05 -13.50
N THR A 27 -4.03 8.75 -13.43
CA THR A 27 -4.90 7.87 -12.64
C THR A 27 -4.17 7.50 -11.36
N VAL A 28 -4.79 7.81 -10.22
CA VAL A 28 -4.26 7.45 -8.89
C VAL A 28 -4.91 6.15 -8.43
N GLY A 29 -4.09 5.12 -8.23
CA GLY A 29 -4.51 3.84 -7.67
C GLY A 29 -4.58 3.89 -6.15
N LEU A 30 -5.70 3.48 -5.58
CA LEU A 30 -5.95 3.48 -4.14
C LEU A 30 -6.45 2.12 -3.67
N ILE A 31 -5.83 1.58 -2.61
CA ILE A 31 -6.33 0.36 -1.95
C ILE A 31 -7.48 0.75 -1.01
N ALA A 32 -8.64 0.13 -1.20
CA ALA A 32 -9.76 0.27 -0.28
C ALA A 32 -9.55 -0.67 0.92
N THR A 33 -9.05 -0.14 2.04
CA THR A 33 -8.97 -0.84 3.33
C THR A 33 -10.34 -0.88 4.03
N THR A 34 -11.23 0.03 3.60
CA THR A 34 -12.65 0.11 3.97
C THR A 34 -13.52 -0.10 2.73
N SER A 35 -14.65 0.61 2.59
CA SER A 35 -15.41 0.57 1.34
C SER A 35 -14.77 1.41 0.24
N ILE A 36 -15.07 1.08 -1.01
CA ILE A 36 -14.63 1.86 -2.18
C ILE A 36 -15.16 3.30 -2.10
N ASP A 37 -16.43 3.45 -1.70
CA ASP A 37 -17.08 4.77 -1.62
C ASP A 37 -16.47 5.64 -0.51
N ASP A 38 -16.19 5.06 0.65
CA ASP A 38 -15.54 5.77 1.76
C ASP A 38 -14.11 6.20 1.35
N THR A 39 -13.33 5.31 0.72
CA THR A 39 -12.01 5.64 0.20
C THR A 39 -12.08 6.77 -0.83
N ARG A 40 -13.03 6.70 -1.77
CA ARG A 40 -13.25 7.77 -2.76
C ARG A 40 -13.55 9.10 -2.11
N LYS A 41 -14.53 9.13 -1.21
CA LYS A 41 -14.95 10.35 -0.52
C LYS A 41 -13.79 11.05 0.20
N ARG A 42 -12.93 10.30 0.88
CA ARG A 42 -11.80 10.85 1.66
C ARG A 42 -10.66 11.35 0.78
N TRP A 43 -10.36 10.63 -0.29
CA TRP A 43 -9.26 10.98 -1.18
C TRP A 43 -9.61 12.01 -2.23
N GLN A 44 -10.88 12.15 -2.61
CA GLN A 44 -11.31 13.04 -3.69
C GLN A 44 -10.81 14.49 -3.53
N PRO A 45 -10.89 15.13 -2.34
CA PRO A 45 -10.39 16.50 -2.18
C PRO A 45 -8.87 16.63 -2.47
N LEU A 46 -8.06 15.65 -2.06
CA LEU A 46 -6.63 15.64 -2.38
C LEU A 46 -6.40 15.46 -3.89
N LEU A 47 -7.18 14.61 -4.55
CA LEU A 47 -7.08 14.39 -5.99
C LEU A 47 -7.47 15.64 -6.80
N ASP A 48 -8.50 16.35 -6.36
CA ASP A 48 -8.93 17.63 -6.96
C ASP A 48 -7.83 18.71 -6.82
N ASP A 49 -7.17 18.76 -5.67
CA ASP A 49 -6.04 19.66 -5.43
C ASP A 49 -4.80 19.26 -6.23
N LEU A 50 -4.54 17.96 -6.41
CA LEU A 50 -3.48 17.44 -7.29
C LEU A 50 -3.73 17.85 -8.75
N ALA A 51 -4.98 17.73 -9.22
CA ALA A 51 -5.35 18.15 -10.57
C ALA A 51 -5.09 19.64 -10.81
N LYS A 52 -5.51 20.49 -9.86
CA LYS A 52 -5.26 21.95 -9.92
C LYS A 52 -3.76 22.27 -9.90
N SER A 53 -2.99 21.61 -9.02
CA SER A 53 -1.55 21.87 -8.87
C SER A 53 -0.74 21.43 -10.08
N THR A 54 -1.09 20.30 -10.69
CA THR A 54 -0.36 19.74 -11.84
C THR A 54 -0.85 20.24 -13.18
N GLY A 55 -2.06 20.85 -13.23
CA GLY A 55 -2.71 21.25 -14.49
C GLY A 55 -3.08 20.05 -15.37
N THR A 56 -3.30 18.87 -14.77
CA THR A 56 -3.65 17.63 -15.47
C THR A 56 -5.02 17.10 -15.05
N GLU A 57 -5.66 16.28 -15.88
CA GLU A 57 -6.83 15.51 -15.44
C GLU A 57 -6.39 14.43 -14.45
N VAL A 58 -7.00 14.38 -13.28
CA VAL A 58 -6.74 13.37 -12.24
C VAL A 58 -7.98 12.55 -11.97
N THR A 59 -7.84 11.22 -12.02
CA THR A 59 -8.91 10.27 -11.71
C THR A 59 -8.43 9.24 -10.69
N ALA A 60 -9.37 8.55 -10.01
CA ALA A 60 -9.06 7.49 -9.06
C ALA A 60 -9.45 6.11 -9.63
N ALA A 61 -8.54 5.15 -9.52
CA ALA A 61 -8.80 3.71 -9.64
C ALA A 61 -8.75 3.10 -8.24
N ILE A 62 -9.89 2.71 -7.69
CA ILE A 62 -10.02 2.20 -6.32
C ILE A 62 -10.42 0.74 -6.37
N SER A 63 -9.70 -0.12 -5.66
CA SER A 63 -10.02 -1.55 -5.54
C SER A 63 -9.77 -2.06 -4.13
N SER A 64 -10.61 -2.96 -3.65
CA SER A 64 -10.34 -3.78 -2.46
C SER A 64 -9.43 -4.97 -2.75
N ASN A 65 -9.23 -5.29 -4.04
CA ASN A 65 -8.28 -6.30 -4.48
C ASN A 65 -6.92 -5.65 -4.76
N TYR A 66 -5.95 -5.97 -3.95
CA TYR A 66 -4.58 -5.43 -4.05
C TYR A 66 -3.91 -5.70 -5.43
N SER A 67 -4.25 -6.83 -6.08
CA SER A 67 -3.68 -7.20 -7.39
C SER A 67 -4.09 -6.27 -8.51
N ASP A 68 -5.30 -5.68 -8.46
CA ASP A 68 -5.82 -4.82 -9.52
C ASP A 68 -4.99 -3.55 -9.66
N ILE A 69 -4.55 -2.97 -8.54
CA ILE A 69 -3.72 -1.76 -8.55
C ILE A 69 -2.34 -2.05 -9.12
N VAL A 70 -1.72 -3.19 -8.75
CA VAL A 70 -0.43 -3.62 -9.32
C VAL A 70 -0.56 -3.87 -10.83
N ALA A 71 -1.61 -4.55 -11.26
CA ALA A 71 -1.88 -4.77 -12.68
C ALA A 71 -2.04 -3.42 -13.44
N GLY A 72 -2.81 -2.48 -12.85
CA GLY A 72 -2.98 -1.15 -13.41
C GLY A 72 -1.66 -0.37 -13.58
N LEU A 73 -0.74 -0.47 -12.62
CA LEU A 73 0.61 0.09 -12.73
C LEU A 73 1.41 -0.57 -13.86
N LYS A 74 1.38 -1.90 -13.97
CA LYS A 74 2.08 -2.65 -15.03
C LYS A 74 1.57 -2.31 -16.43
N GLU A 75 0.26 -2.15 -16.57
CA GLU A 75 -0.44 -1.91 -17.84
C GLU A 75 -0.52 -0.41 -18.22
N ASN A 76 0.15 0.46 -17.48
CA ASN A 76 0.10 1.92 -17.65
C ASN A 76 -1.32 2.53 -17.54
N LYS A 77 -2.21 1.88 -16.83
CA LYS A 77 -3.55 2.39 -16.50
C LYS A 77 -3.56 3.26 -15.23
N ILE A 78 -2.55 3.08 -14.36
CA ILE A 78 -2.35 3.82 -13.11
C ILE A 78 -0.96 4.44 -13.15
N GLN A 79 -0.84 5.74 -12.88
CA GLN A 79 0.41 6.49 -12.90
C GLN A 79 0.99 6.71 -11.50
N ILE A 80 0.13 6.93 -10.51
CA ILE A 80 0.49 7.13 -9.10
C ILE A 80 -0.30 6.12 -8.28
N ALA A 81 0.26 5.61 -7.18
CA ALA A 81 -0.48 4.73 -6.29
C ALA A 81 -0.13 4.94 -4.82
N TRP A 82 -1.15 4.87 -3.96
CA TRP A 82 -1.01 4.57 -2.55
C TRP A 82 -1.19 3.07 -2.37
N LEU A 83 -0.19 2.42 -1.78
CA LEU A 83 -0.13 0.97 -1.61
C LEU A 83 0.34 0.61 -0.21
N SER A 84 -0.15 -0.52 0.32
CA SER A 84 0.52 -1.12 1.48
C SER A 84 1.96 -1.50 1.11
N SER A 85 2.86 -1.47 2.09
CA SER A 85 4.30 -1.68 1.84
C SER A 85 4.61 -3.03 1.16
N LYS A 86 3.81 -4.09 1.41
CA LYS A 86 3.98 -5.39 0.73
C LYS A 86 3.66 -5.29 -0.77
N VAL A 87 2.58 -4.61 -1.13
CA VAL A 87 2.19 -4.42 -2.54
C VAL A 87 3.13 -3.45 -3.25
N ALA A 88 3.58 -2.41 -2.54
CA ALA A 88 4.59 -1.49 -3.05
C ALA A 88 5.91 -2.21 -3.38
N LEU A 89 6.33 -3.16 -2.53
CA LEU A 89 7.50 -4.01 -2.80
C LEU A 89 7.35 -4.79 -4.12
N ASP A 90 6.19 -5.40 -4.34
CA ASP A 90 5.89 -6.13 -5.58
C ASP A 90 5.95 -5.18 -6.81
N ALA A 91 5.40 -3.97 -6.70
CA ALA A 91 5.41 -2.97 -7.78
C ALA A 91 6.82 -2.43 -8.10
N VAL A 92 7.67 -2.27 -7.07
CA VAL A 92 9.08 -1.84 -7.23
C VAL A 92 9.92 -2.96 -7.84
N GLU A 93 9.72 -4.20 -7.38
CA GLU A 93 10.42 -5.37 -7.89
C GLU A 93 10.15 -5.60 -9.39
N ASP A 94 8.92 -5.39 -9.85
CA ASP A 94 8.58 -5.45 -11.27
C ASP A 94 9.25 -4.33 -12.11
N GLY A 95 9.96 -3.39 -11.47
CA GLY A 95 10.73 -2.33 -12.12
C GLY A 95 9.91 -1.21 -12.76
N LYS A 96 8.58 -1.23 -12.64
CA LYS A 96 7.69 -0.25 -13.28
C LYS A 96 7.42 0.99 -12.42
N ALA A 97 7.47 0.84 -11.10
CA ALA A 97 7.20 1.92 -10.15
C ALA A 97 8.39 2.18 -9.22
N THR A 98 8.37 3.31 -8.56
CA THR A 98 9.35 3.70 -7.52
C THR A 98 8.66 4.54 -6.46
N VAL A 99 9.09 4.39 -5.22
CA VAL A 99 8.63 5.20 -4.09
C VAL A 99 9.24 6.61 -4.19
N PHE A 100 8.43 7.64 -3.97
CA PHE A 100 8.91 9.02 -3.89
C PHE A 100 8.51 9.72 -2.60
N ALA A 101 7.45 9.23 -1.92
CA ALA A 101 6.98 9.80 -0.67
C ALA A 101 6.49 8.72 0.30
N GLN A 102 6.48 9.07 1.58
CA GLN A 102 5.92 8.29 2.66
C GLN A 102 4.92 9.15 3.44
N MET A 103 3.82 8.55 3.87
CA MET A 103 2.83 9.19 4.73
C MET A 103 3.42 9.52 6.10
N VAL A 104 3.00 10.65 6.69
CA VAL A 104 3.37 11.10 8.04
C VAL A 104 2.09 11.28 8.85
N LYS A 105 2.02 10.64 10.02
CA LYS A 105 0.87 10.75 10.94
C LYS A 105 0.82 12.11 11.64
N SER A 106 -0.35 12.50 12.09
CA SER A 106 -0.55 13.79 12.80
C SER A 106 0.14 13.84 14.16
N ASP A 107 0.44 12.69 14.78
CA ASP A 107 1.25 12.57 15.98
C ASP A 107 2.77 12.51 15.71
N GLY A 108 3.18 12.63 14.43
CA GLY A 108 4.57 12.54 13.99
C GLY A 108 5.09 11.11 13.89
N SER A 109 4.30 10.08 14.18
CA SER A 109 4.75 8.70 14.05
C SER A 109 5.06 8.34 12.59
N ARG A 110 6.08 7.48 12.41
CA ARG A 110 6.54 7.04 11.08
C ARG A 110 6.08 5.63 10.76
N GLY A 111 5.05 5.16 11.47
CA GLY A 111 4.57 3.81 11.29
C GLY A 111 3.25 3.57 12.00
N TYR A 112 2.78 2.35 11.83
CA TYR A 112 1.56 1.83 12.42
C TYR A 112 1.81 0.36 12.87
N ASN A 113 0.81 -0.29 13.48
CA ASN A 113 0.95 -1.65 13.97
C ASN A 113 -0.11 -2.56 13.34
N SER A 114 0.28 -3.79 13.04
CA SER A 114 -0.67 -4.90 12.93
C SER A 114 -1.19 -5.26 14.32
N VAL A 115 -2.48 -5.52 14.41
CA VAL A 115 -3.09 -6.00 15.67
C VAL A 115 -3.96 -7.23 15.43
N LEU A 116 -4.11 -8.07 16.44
CA LEU A 116 -5.21 -9.01 16.49
C LEU A 116 -6.33 -8.45 17.35
N ILE A 117 -7.55 -8.60 16.88
CA ILE A 117 -8.77 -8.19 17.59
C ILE A 117 -9.63 -9.41 17.93
N ALA A 118 -10.34 -9.31 19.02
CA ALA A 118 -11.40 -10.23 19.45
C ALA A 118 -12.62 -9.43 19.93
N SER A 119 -13.77 -10.10 20.09
CA SER A 119 -14.92 -9.45 20.71
C SER A 119 -14.60 -9.05 22.16
N SER A 120 -15.01 -7.84 22.58
CA SER A 120 -14.88 -7.41 23.97
C SER A 120 -15.67 -8.26 24.96
N LYS A 121 -16.68 -9.00 24.48
CA LYS A 121 -17.46 -9.98 25.27
C LYS A 121 -16.73 -11.33 25.42
N SER A 122 -15.71 -11.59 24.61
CA SER A 122 -14.90 -12.81 24.73
C SER A 122 -14.02 -12.76 25.97
N ALA A 123 -13.68 -13.92 26.53
CA ALA A 123 -12.69 -14.03 27.58
C ALA A 123 -11.24 -13.83 27.09
N LEU A 124 -11.02 -13.72 25.78
CA LEU A 124 -9.70 -13.54 25.18
C LEU A 124 -9.17 -12.13 25.46
N THR A 125 -8.02 -12.03 26.11
CA THR A 125 -7.30 -10.78 26.42
C THR A 125 -5.87 -10.77 25.89
N SER A 126 -5.35 -11.93 25.44
CA SER A 126 -4.01 -12.08 24.86
C SER A 126 -3.98 -13.18 23.81
N PHE A 127 -2.98 -13.14 22.93
CA PHE A 127 -2.74 -14.20 21.96
C PHE A 127 -2.32 -15.52 22.60
N ASP A 128 -1.68 -15.48 23.77
CA ASP A 128 -1.26 -16.68 24.50
C ASP A 128 -2.45 -17.57 24.88
N GLN A 129 -3.60 -16.96 25.20
CA GLN A 129 -4.84 -17.72 25.48
C GLN A 129 -5.38 -18.41 24.22
N VAL A 130 -5.12 -17.83 23.02
CA VAL A 130 -5.47 -18.45 21.74
C VAL A 130 -4.54 -19.62 21.44
N SER A 131 -3.22 -19.38 21.54
CA SER A 131 -2.20 -20.39 21.24
C SER A 131 -2.21 -21.58 22.21
N GLY A 132 -2.66 -21.36 23.44
CA GLY A 132 -2.81 -22.42 24.47
C GLY A 132 -4.00 -23.34 24.24
N LYS A 133 -4.89 -23.08 23.27
CA LYS A 133 -6.08 -23.89 22.95
C LYS A 133 -6.22 -24.22 21.49
N PRO A 134 -5.32 -25.03 20.90
CA PRO A 134 -5.37 -25.40 19.48
C PRO A 134 -6.71 -26.02 19.10
N GLY A 135 -7.17 -25.76 17.86
CA GLY A 135 -8.39 -26.31 17.31
C GLY A 135 -9.70 -25.72 17.87
N THR A 136 -9.63 -24.68 18.72
CA THR A 136 -10.81 -24.12 19.38
C THR A 136 -11.41 -22.95 18.62
N TYR A 137 -10.59 -22.02 18.14
CA TYR A 137 -11.03 -20.71 17.65
C TYR A 137 -11.08 -20.64 16.12
N ILE A 138 -11.99 -19.80 15.61
CA ILE A 138 -12.08 -19.44 14.19
C ILE A 138 -11.32 -18.13 13.99
N PHE A 139 -10.44 -18.10 12.99
CA PHE A 139 -9.57 -16.98 12.69
C PHE A 139 -9.92 -16.34 11.34
N ALA A 140 -10.05 -15.01 11.30
CA ALA A 140 -10.10 -14.22 10.09
C ALA A 140 -8.71 -13.64 9.80
N ASP A 141 -8.01 -14.24 8.85
CA ASP A 141 -6.72 -13.78 8.34
C ASP A 141 -6.91 -12.67 7.31
N GLY A 142 -5.85 -11.95 6.99
CA GLY A 142 -5.84 -10.94 5.95
C GLY A 142 -5.50 -11.51 4.57
N ASP A 143 -5.75 -10.71 3.53
CA ASP A 143 -5.27 -10.99 2.19
C ASP A 143 -3.73 -11.14 2.18
N LYS A 144 -3.20 -12.13 1.45
CA LYS A 144 -1.75 -12.45 1.38
C LYS A 144 -0.87 -11.28 0.91
N LYS A 145 -1.46 -10.30 0.25
CA LYS A 145 -0.78 -9.06 -0.18
C LYS A 145 -0.86 -7.94 0.86
N SER A 146 -1.63 -8.10 1.93
CA SER A 146 -1.69 -7.14 3.02
C SER A 146 -0.44 -7.19 3.89
N THR A 147 0.14 -6.02 4.21
CA THR A 147 1.26 -5.92 5.15
C THR A 147 0.81 -6.23 6.56
N SER A 148 -0.15 -5.47 7.11
CA SER A 148 -0.62 -5.60 8.49
C SER A 148 -1.63 -6.73 8.67
N GLY A 149 -2.42 -7.04 7.63
CA GLY A 149 -3.42 -8.11 7.70
C GLY A 149 -2.83 -9.51 7.60
N TYR A 150 -1.69 -9.67 6.91
CA TYR A 150 -1.12 -10.99 6.66
C TYR A 150 0.38 -11.08 6.94
N LEU A 151 1.25 -10.33 6.23
CA LEU A 151 2.69 -10.56 6.26
C LEU A 151 3.29 -10.42 7.67
N VAL A 152 2.90 -9.37 8.38
CA VAL A 152 3.42 -9.05 9.72
C VAL A 152 2.94 -10.05 10.77
N PRO A 153 1.63 -10.38 10.89
CA PRO A 153 1.19 -11.43 11.79
C PRO A 153 1.74 -12.81 11.41
N ALA A 154 1.84 -13.14 10.11
CA ALA A 154 2.43 -14.40 9.66
C ALA A 154 3.88 -14.58 10.16
N TYR A 155 4.65 -13.51 10.23
CA TYR A 155 5.99 -13.56 10.78
C TYR A 155 6.01 -13.52 12.31
N TYR A 156 5.49 -12.44 12.90
CA TYR A 156 5.70 -12.18 14.35
C TYR A 156 4.86 -13.05 15.27
N LEU A 157 3.64 -13.45 14.87
CA LEU A 157 2.80 -14.33 15.66
C LEU A 157 3.09 -15.81 15.38
N PHE A 158 3.12 -16.17 14.10
CA PHE A 158 3.11 -17.58 13.76
C PHE A 158 4.53 -18.12 13.52
N SER A 159 5.28 -17.55 12.57
CA SER A 159 6.56 -18.12 12.16
C SER A 159 7.62 -18.04 13.23
N LYS A 160 7.78 -16.90 13.87
CA LYS A 160 8.75 -16.67 14.96
C LYS A 160 8.53 -17.62 16.13
N ASN A 161 7.27 -17.94 16.42
CA ASN A 161 6.84 -18.82 17.49
C ASN A 161 6.68 -20.29 17.05
N LYS A 162 7.03 -20.63 15.80
CA LYS A 162 6.88 -21.98 15.23
C LYS A 162 5.43 -22.50 15.26
N ILE A 163 4.46 -21.61 15.16
CA ILE A 163 3.03 -21.91 15.15
C ILE A 163 2.57 -22.06 13.68
N ASP A 164 1.84 -23.15 13.40
CA ASP A 164 1.12 -23.35 12.15
C ASP A 164 -0.34 -22.90 12.32
N PRO A 165 -0.80 -21.83 11.65
CA PRO A 165 -2.18 -21.36 11.78
C PRO A 165 -3.22 -22.42 11.42
N ALA A 166 -2.92 -23.30 10.45
CA ALA A 166 -3.84 -24.35 10.03
C ALA A 166 -4.05 -25.42 11.14
N LYS A 167 -3.09 -25.59 12.03
CA LYS A 167 -3.19 -26.49 13.19
C LYS A 167 -3.69 -25.78 14.44
N LEU A 168 -3.37 -24.47 14.55
CA LEU A 168 -3.80 -23.67 15.72
C LEU A 168 -5.30 -23.41 15.69
N PHE A 169 -5.84 -23.02 14.52
CA PHE A 169 -7.24 -22.61 14.43
C PHE A 169 -8.14 -23.75 13.96
N LYS A 170 -9.36 -23.80 14.50
CA LYS A 170 -10.42 -24.68 14.02
C LYS A 170 -10.77 -24.45 12.55
N LYS A 171 -10.73 -23.19 12.14
CA LYS A 171 -10.98 -22.73 10.78
C LYS A 171 -10.27 -21.39 10.54
N VAL A 172 -9.72 -21.20 9.33
CA VAL A 172 -9.18 -19.93 8.87
C VAL A 172 -10.03 -19.47 7.71
N ILE A 173 -10.50 -18.22 7.76
CA ILE A 173 -11.13 -17.52 6.64
C ILE A 173 -10.23 -16.34 6.24
N VAL A 174 -10.36 -15.85 5.02
CA VAL A 174 -9.54 -14.74 4.52
C VAL A 174 -10.44 -13.58 4.16
N GLY A 175 -10.09 -12.38 4.61
CA GLY A 175 -10.81 -11.14 4.34
C GLY A 175 -9.88 -9.93 4.28
N ASN A 176 -10.49 -8.75 4.19
CA ASN A 176 -9.81 -7.47 4.43
C ASN A 176 -10.15 -6.94 5.82
N HIS A 177 -9.57 -5.81 6.22
CA HIS A 177 -9.81 -5.26 7.56
C HIS A 177 -11.29 -5.01 7.85
N GLN A 178 -12.05 -4.51 6.88
CA GLN A 178 -13.48 -4.24 7.06
C GLN A 178 -14.30 -5.53 7.25
N THR A 179 -14.07 -6.53 6.41
CA THR A 179 -14.78 -7.83 6.53
C THR A 179 -14.39 -8.56 7.80
N ASN A 180 -13.13 -8.47 8.23
CA ASN A 180 -12.62 -9.05 9.46
C ASN A 180 -13.27 -8.40 10.69
N LEU A 181 -13.36 -7.06 10.74
CA LEU A 181 -14.09 -6.34 11.79
C LEU A 181 -15.56 -6.77 11.83
N SER A 182 -16.21 -6.80 10.68
CA SER A 182 -17.62 -7.20 10.57
C SER A 182 -17.85 -8.63 11.08
N ALA A 183 -16.95 -9.56 10.77
CA ALA A 183 -17.04 -10.95 11.24
C ALA A 183 -16.90 -11.07 12.77
N ILE A 184 -16.00 -10.28 13.39
CA ILE A 184 -15.89 -10.18 14.87
C ILE A 184 -17.19 -9.62 15.47
N LEU A 185 -17.72 -8.53 14.90
CA LEU A 185 -18.92 -7.86 15.42
C LEU A 185 -20.18 -8.75 15.33
N ARG A 186 -20.25 -9.61 14.30
CA ARG A 186 -21.34 -10.59 14.14
C ARG A 186 -21.12 -11.91 14.90
N GLY A 187 -19.93 -12.12 15.50
CA GLY A 187 -19.59 -13.35 16.19
C GLY A 187 -19.35 -14.55 15.25
N GLU A 188 -19.02 -14.30 13.98
CA GLU A 188 -18.70 -15.32 12.97
C GLU A 188 -17.29 -15.88 13.13
N VAL A 189 -16.40 -15.12 13.75
CA VAL A 189 -15.02 -15.48 14.09
C VAL A 189 -14.67 -15.03 15.50
N ASP A 190 -13.70 -15.71 16.11
CA ASP A 190 -13.25 -15.41 17.48
C ASP A 190 -12.10 -14.39 17.50
N VAL A 191 -11.23 -14.46 16.49
CA VAL A 191 -10.01 -13.65 16.36
C VAL A 191 -9.87 -13.18 14.92
N ALA A 192 -9.41 -11.95 14.70
CA ALA A 192 -9.17 -11.41 13.37
C ALA A 192 -7.94 -10.51 13.31
N THR A 193 -7.27 -10.48 12.15
CA THR A 193 -6.24 -9.47 11.87
C THR A 193 -6.87 -8.11 11.56
N PHE A 194 -6.22 -7.07 12.09
CA PHE A 194 -6.62 -5.68 11.92
C PHE A 194 -5.39 -4.77 11.97
N ASN A 195 -5.54 -3.44 12.06
CA ASN A 195 -4.41 -2.54 12.25
C ASN A 195 -4.76 -1.36 13.16
N SER A 196 -3.72 -0.67 13.67
CA SER A 196 -3.90 0.45 14.59
C SER A 196 -4.55 1.66 13.95
N GLU A 197 -4.35 1.90 12.64
CA GLU A 197 -4.96 3.03 11.92
C GLU A 197 -6.48 2.89 11.86
N GLU A 198 -6.94 1.69 11.51
CA GLU A 198 -8.36 1.38 11.48
C GLU A 198 -8.97 1.34 12.89
N MET A 199 -8.20 0.95 13.92
CA MET A 199 -8.64 1.05 15.32
C MET A 199 -8.85 2.51 15.74
N ASP A 200 -7.92 3.41 15.40
CA ASP A 200 -8.03 4.84 15.69
C ASP A 200 -9.24 5.46 14.96
N ARG A 201 -9.44 5.08 13.70
CA ARG A 201 -10.60 5.51 12.91
C ARG A 201 -11.91 5.00 13.54
N LEU A 202 -11.96 3.72 13.89
CA LEU A 202 -13.13 3.11 14.51
C LEU A 202 -13.48 3.81 15.84
N LYS A 203 -12.46 4.12 16.66
CA LYS A 203 -12.64 4.87 17.91
C LYS A 203 -13.24 6.23 17.70
N LYS A 204 -12.84 6.93 16.63
CA LYS A 204 -13.31 8.29 16.31
C LYS A 204 -14.71 8.29 15.68
N GLU A 205 -14.97 7.39 14.74
CA GLU A 205 -16.13 7.44 13.85
C GLU A 205 -17.28 6.52 14.26
N ALA A 206 -16.96 5.41 14.95
CA ALA A 206 -17.93 4.41 15.39
C ALA A 206 -17.61 3.91 16.81
N PRO A 207 -17.63 4.77 17.85
CA PRO A 207 -17.25 4.41 19.22
C PRO A 207 -18.07 3.23 19.79
N ASP A 208 -19.31 3.06 19.37
CA ASP A 208 -20.14 1.91 19.76
C ASP A 208 -19.62 0.58 19.21
N GLN A 209 -19.03 0.58 18.01
CA GLN A 209 -18.38 -0.60 17.45
C GLN A 209 -17.01 -0.81 18.07
N PHE A 210 -16.27 0.27 18.30
CA PHE A 210 -14.97 0.22 18.99
C PHE A 210 -15.08 -0.41 20.37
N SER A 211 -16.11 -0.08 21.16
CA SER A 211 -16.36 -0.66 22.48
C SER A 211 -16.63 -2.18 22.48
N LYS A 212 -17.04 -2.71 21.30
CA LYS A 212 -17.35 -4.15 21.12
C LYS A 212 -16.13 -4.98 20.71
N VAL A 213 -14.98 -4.35 20.47
CA VAL A 213 -13.75 -5.05 20.08
C VAL A 213 -12.64 -4.77 21.07
N ARG A 214 -11.68 -5.67 21.15
CA ARG A 214 -10.50 -5.62 22.02
C ARG A 214 -9.29 -6.04 21.23
N VAL A 215 -8.16 -5.32 21.39
CA VAL A 215 -6.87 -5.74 20.88
C VAL A 215 -6.29 -6.79 21.86
N ILE A 216 -5.87 -7.93 21.31
CA ILE A 216 -5.26 -9.04 22.06
C ILE A 216 -3.80 -9.29 21.70
N TRP A 217 -3.29 -8.59 20.69
CA TRP A 217 -1.87 -8.58 20.31
C TRP A 217 -1.56 -7.36 19.44
N THR A 218 -0.31 -6.87 19.54
CA THR A 218 0.21 -5.74 18.74
C THR A 218 1.60 -6.08 18.23
N SER A 219 1.86 -5.83 16.95
CA SER A 219 3.16 -6.04 16.32
C SER A 219 4.18 -4.96 16.70
N PRO A 220 5.47 -5.16 16.39
CA PRO A 220 6.41 -4.06 16.18
C PRO A 220 5.90 -3.09 15.12
N LEU A 221 6.48 -1.87 15.11
CA LEU A 221 6.10 -0.79 14.18
C LEU A 221 6.35 -1.20 12.73
N ILE A 222 5.35 -0.99 11.88
CA ILE A 222 5.43 -1.13 10.43
C ILE A 222 5.65 0.28 9.86
N PRO A 223 6.60 0.52 8.95
CA PRO A 223 6.75 1.81 8.29
C PRO A 223 5.43 2.26 7.64
N ASN A 224 5.09 3.54 7.75
CA ASN A 224 3.91 4.10 7.07
C ASN A 224 3.95 3.82 5.57
N ASP A 225 2.77 3.73 4.99
CA ASP A 225 2.61 3.36 3.59
C ASP A 225 3.27 4.38 2.64
N PRO A 226 3.86 3.88 1.54
CA PRO A 226 4.48 4.69 0.52
C PRO A 226 3.46 5.22 -0.50
N ILE A 227 3.85 6.33 -1.15
CA ILE A 227 3.27 6.79 -2.41
C ILE A 227 4.30 6.53 -3.51
N LEU A 228 3.85 5.87 -4.56
CA LEU A 228 4.67 5.49 -5.71
C LEU A 228 4.19 6.21 -6.97
N TYR A 229 5.08 6.38 -7.92
CA TYR A 229 4.73 6.70 -9.29
C TYR A 229 5.43 5.75 -10.28
N ARG A 230 4.92 5.69 -11.50
CA ARG A 230 5.57 4.94 -12.58
C ARG A 230 6.88 5.61 -13.00
N LYS A 231 7.90 4.80 -13.27
CA LYS A 231 9.23 5.29 -13.67
C LYS A 231 9.24 5.96 -15.04
N ASP A 232 8.28 5.66 -15.90
CA ASP A 232 8.16 6.19 -17.27
C ASP A 232 7.29 7.46 -17.39
N MET A 233 6.78 8.00 -16.27
CA MET A 233 6.19 9.34 -16.27
C MET A 233 7.21 10.40 -16.70
N SER A 234 6.77 11.47 -17.37
CA SER A 234 7.65 12.55 -17.78
C SER A 234 8.37 13.19 -16.58
N PRO A 235 9.65 13.59 -16.70
CA PRO A 235 10.37 14.23 -15.60
C PRO A 235 9.65 15.48 -15.06
N ALA A 236 9.08 16.29 -15.94
CA ALA A 236 8.36 17.49 -15.55
C ALA A 236 7.10 17.17 -14.72
N LEU A 237 6.35 16.11 -15.06
CA LEU A 237 5.18 15.69 -14.30
C LEU A 237 5.58 15.09 -12.95
N LYS A 238 6.65 14.27 -12.91
CA LYS A 238 7.19 13.75 -11.64
C LYS A 238 7.53 14.88 -10.67
N THR A 239 8.24 15.91 -11.13
CA THR A 239 8.58 17.06 -10.30
C THR A 239 7.33 17.74 -9.74
N ARG A 240 6.33 18.03 -10.58
CA ARG A 240 5.06 18.65 -10.12
C ARG A 240 4.33 17.79 -9.08
N VAL A 241 4.29 16.47 -9.31
CA VAL A 241 3.66 15.50 -8.39
C VAL A 241 4.42 15.45 -7.07
N GLU A 242 5.74 15.34 -7.08
CA GLU A 242 6.56 15.34 -5.88
C GLU A 242 6.38 16.63 -5.08
N ASP A 243 6.48 17.79 -5.75
CA ASP A 243 6.31 19.09 -5.11
C ASP A 243 4.91 19.25 -4.50
N PHE A 244 3.88 18.75 -5.17
CA PHE A 244 2.53 18.73 -4.61
C PHE A 244 2.49 17.92 -3.30
N PHE A 245 2.87 16.64 -3.33
CA PHE A 245 2.77 15.78 -2.15
C PHE A 245 3.62 16.29 -0.99
N ILE A 246 4.86 16.67 -1.23
CA ILE A 246 5.79 17.11 -0.16
C ILE A 246 5.36 18.45 0.47
N ASN A 247 4.63 19.27 -0.26
CA ASN A 247 4.11 20.54 0.25
C ASN A 247 2.65 20.47 0.72
N TYR A 248 1.94 19.35 0.45
CA TYR A 248 0.54 19.19 0.86
C TYR A 248 0.43 19.06 2.38
N GLY A 249 -0.49 19.82 2.97
CA GLY A 249 -0.66 19.89 4.43
C GLY A 249 -0.12 21.19 5.05
N LYS A 250 0.56 22.06 4.30
CA LYS A 250 0.98 23.38 4.81
C LYS A 250 -0.19 24.34 5.06
N GLN A 251 -1.29 24.16 4.33
CA GLN A 251 -2.50 24.98 4.48
C GLN A 251 -3.52 24.27 5.35
N LYS A 252 -4.30 25.06 6.13
CA LYS A 252 -5.31 24.53 7.07
C LYS A 252 -6.31 23.60 6.40
N GLN A 253 -6.78 23.94 5.19
CA GLN A 253 -7.75 23.10 4.46
C GLN A 253 -7.15 21.75 4.10
N ALA A 254 -5.90 21.69 3.61
CA ALA A 254 -5.19 20.45 3.31
C ALA A 254 -4.98 19.59 4.57
N GLN A 255 -4.74 20.20 5.73
CA GLN A 255 -4.64 19.45 7.00
C GLN A 255 -5.95 18.77 7.38
N ILE A 256 -7.12 19.37 7.08
CA ILE A 256 -8.41 18.75 7.32
C ILE A 256 -8.55 17.49 6.44
N VAL A 257 -8.23 17.62 5.16
CA VAL A 257 -8.25 16.50 4.20
C VAL A 257 -7.34 15.36 4.67
N LEU A 258 -6.10 15.68 5.04
CA LEU A 258 -5.11 14.69 5.50
C LEU A 258 -5.56 13.94 6.77
N LYS A 259 -6.17 14.67 7.71
CA LYS A 259 -6.75 14.06 8.92
C LYS A 259 -7.91 13.13 8.62
N ASP A 260 -8.70 13.44 7.59
CA ASP A 260 -9.82 12.60 7.18
C ASP A 260 -9.39 11.35 6.44
N ILE A 261 -8.30 11.42 5.67
CA ILE A 261 -7.75 10.26 4.94
C ILE A 261 -7.32 9.16 5.94
N LEU A 262 -6.31 9.39 6.75
CA LEU A 262 -5.75 8.42 7.70
C LEU A 262 -5.08 9.12 8.91
N ASN A 263 -5.66 10.21 9.39
CA ASN A 263 -5.08 11.04 10.46
C ASN A 263 -3.65 11.49 10.15
N LEU A 264 -3.41 11.93 8.91
CA LEU A 264 -2.10 12.37 8.44
C LEU A 264 -1.84 13.84 8.77
N SER A 265 -0.57 14.23 8.82
CA SER A 265 -0.10 15.62 8.83
C SER A 265 0.52 16.04 7.50
N GLY A 266 0.91 15.09 6.64
CA GLY A 266 1.55 15.35 5.36
C GLY A 266 2.23 14.13 4.77
N PHE A 267 3.18 14.42 3.90
CA PHE A 267 4.05 13.43 3.27
C PHE A 267 5.51 13.90 3.40
N GLN A 268 6.42 12.97 3.53
CA GLN A 268 7.86 13.23 3.50
C GLN A 268 8.51 12.53 2.31
N ARG A 269 9.61 13.07 1.79
CA ARG A 269 10.40 12.40 0.76
C ARG A 269 10.84 11.02 1.25
N SER A 270 10.74 10.05 0.37
CA SER A 270 11.18 8.68 0.63
C SER A 270 11.68 8.02 -0.65
N THR A 271 12.22 6.84 -0.53
CA THR A 271 12.74 6.04 -1.64
C THR A 271 12.36 4.58 -1.48
N ASP A 272 12.65 3.76 -2.47
CA ASP A 272 12.43 2.32 -2.42
C ASP A 272 13.07 1.66 -1.18
N ALA A 273 14.11 2.28 -0.60
CA ALA A 273 14.81 1.79 0.60
C ALA A 273 13.91 1.64 1.84
N GLN A 274 12.81 2.41 1.95
CA GLN A 274 11.85 2.23 3.05
C GLN A 274 11.22 0.83 3.07
N LEU A 275 11.21 0.13 1.92
CA LEU A 275 10.62 -1.20 1.78
C LEU A 275 11.53 -2.35 2.25
N LYS A 276 12.80 -2.05 2.61
CA LYS A 276 13.77 -3.08 3.03
C LYS A 276 13.26 -3.97 4.17
N PRO A 277 12.68 -3.45 5.27
CA PRO A 277 12.15 -4.31 6.33
C PRO A 277 11.05 -5.26 5.84
N ILE A 278 10.25 -4.82 4.88
CA ILE A 278 9.16 -5.64 4.30
C ILE A 278 9.72 -6.69 3.33
N ALA A 279 10.79 -6.35 2.60
CA ALA A 279 11.51 -7.31 1.78
C ALA A 279 12.08 -8.45 2.63
N ASP A 280 12.70 -8.13 3.77
CA ASP A 280 13.28 -9.12 4.69
C ASP A 280 12.20 -10.06 5.27
N LEU A 281 11.06 -9.52 5.70
CA LEU A 281 9.92 -10.33 6.16
C LEU A 281 9.35 -11.21 5.05
N THR A 282 9.27 -10.68 3.83
CA THR A 282 8.77 -11.42 2.66
C THR A 282 9.71 -12.56 2.29
N LEU A 283 11.01 -12.31 2.24
CA LEU A 283 12.04 -13.33 2.01
C LEU A 283 11.90 -14.47 3.03
N PHE A 284 11.86 -14.12 4.32
CA PHE A 284 11.72 -15.11 5.38
C PHE A 284 10.46 -15.96 5.21
N SER A 285 9.32 -15.32 4.90
CA SER A 285 8.06 -16.04 4.70
C SER A 285 8.16 -17.04 3.54
N LEU A 286 8.72 -16.62 2.41
CA LEU A 286 8.88 -17.47 1.22
C LEU A 286 9.82 -18.64 1.47
N LEU A 287 10.95 -18.42 2.16
CA LEU A 287 11.90 -19.49 2.49
C LEU A 287 11.30 -20.50 3.47
N ARG A 288 10.57 -20.03 4.49
CA ARG A 288 9.85 -20.90 5.41
C ARG A 288 8.77 -21.74 4.71
N ASP A 289 7.96 -21.09 3.86
CA ASP A 289 6.88 -21.79 3.15
C ASP A 289 7.46 -22.84 2.17
N ASN A 290 8.60 -22.56 1.56
CA ASN A 290 9.34 -23.53 0.77
C ASN A 290 9.84 -24.71 1.63
N LEU A 291 10.48 -24.44 2.75
CA LEU A 291 11.03 -25.47 3.64
C LEU A 291 9.94 -26.40 4.17
N ASN A 292 8.80 -25.83 4.57
CA ASN A 292 7.70 -26.58 5.18
C ASN A 292 6.72 -27.19 4.17
N ASN A 293 6.96 -27.03 2.85
CA ASN A 293 6.05 -27.60 1.84
C ASN A 293 6.22 -29.11 1.73
N PRO A 294 5.22 -29.92 2.14
CA PRO A 294 5.32 -31.37 2.12
C PRO A 294 5.27 -31.97 0.70
N ASN A 295 4.84 -31.18 -0.30
CA ASN A 295 4.71 -31.63 -1.68
C ASN A 295 5.98 -31.43 -2.51
N LEU A 296 7.05 -30.90 -1.90
CA LEU A 296 8.35 -30.70 -2.57
C LEU A 296 9.40 -31.67 -2.04
N THR A 297 10.17 -32.22 -2.94
CA THR A 297 11.39 -32.99 -2.63
C THR A 297 12.48 -32.04 -2.12
N ASP A 298 13.52 -32.58 -1.47
CA ASP A 298 14.63 -31.77 -0.95
C ASP A 298 15.39 -31.06 -2.08
N VAL A 299 15.50 -31.67 -3.26
CA VAL A 299 16.10 -31.07 -4.46
C VAL A 299 15.28 -29.86 -4.95
N GLU A 300 13.96 -29.99 -4.99
CA GLU A 300 13.07 -28.89 -5.37
C GLU A 300 13.07 -27.77 -4.34
N LYS A 301 13.13 -28.09 -3.05
CA LYS A 301 13.28 -27.12 -1.97
C LYS A 301 14.59 -26.33 -2.10
N GLN A 302 15.71 -27.04 -2.36
CA GLN A 302 17.00 -26.38 -2.56
C GLN A 302 16.96 -25.45 -3.78
N LYS A 303 16.44 -25.92 -4.93
CA LYS A 303 16.29 -25.10 -6.13
C LYS A 303 15.48 -23.83 -5.86
N LYS A 304 14.32 -23.96 -5.19
CA LYS A 304 13.50 -22.79 -4.81
C LYS A 304 14.19 -21.87 -3.82
N PHE A 305 14.95 -22.41 -2.87
CA PHE A 305 15.76 -21.61 -1.95
C PHE A 305 16.75 -20.73 -2.71
N ASP A 306 17.48 -21.32 -3.68
CA ASP A 306 18.47 -20.61 -4.49
C ASP A 306 17.81 -19.53 -5.36
N GLU A 307 16.67 -19.84 -6.01
CA GLU A 307 15.88 -18.89 -6.82
C GLU A 307 15.39 -17.70 -5.98
N VAL A 308 14.79 -17.96 -4.82
CA VAL A 308 14.25 -16.92 -3.92
C VAL A 308 15.40 -16.07 -3.36
N SER A 309 16.50 -16.70 -2.94
CA SER A 309 17.67 -16.00 -2.39
C SER A 309 18.32 -15.09 -3.44
N ALA A 310 18.50 -15.56 -4.67
CA ALA A 310 19.05 -14.77 -5.78
C ALA A 310 18.12 -13.59 -6.15
N ARG A 311 16.81 -13.82 -6.20
CA ARG A 311 15.79 -12.79 -6.45
C ARG A 311 15.87 -11.67 -5.41
N PHE A 312 15.87 -12.03 -4.12
CA PHE A 312 15.92 -11.04 -3.03
C PHE A 312 17.28 -10.38 -2.88
N GLY A 313 18.37 -11.04 -3.27
CA GLY A 313 19.70 -10.42 -3.38
C GLY A 313 19.68 -9.24 -4.37
N LYS A 314 19.11 -9.43 -5.56
CA LYS A 314 18.94 -8.37 -6.56
C LYS A 314 18.01 -7.26 -6.05
N LEU A 315 16.87 -7.63 -5.46
CA LEU A 315 15.92 -6.66 -4.90
C LEU A 315 16.56 -5.83 -3.80
N SER A 316 17.27 -6.46 -2.86
CA SER A 316 17.99 -5.79 -1.78
C SER A 316 18.98 -4.75 -2.31
N PHE A 317 19.73 -5.09 -3.37
CA PHE A 317 20.63 -4.16 -4.03
C PHE A 317 19.88 -2.95 -4.61
N VAL A 318 18.74 -3.16 -5.30
CA VAL A 318 17.90 -2.07 -5.85
C VAL A 318 17.40 -1.15 -4.74
N LEU A 319 16.91 -1.72 -3.62
CA LEU A 319 16.39 -0.96 -2.49
C LEU A 319 17.51 -0.12 -1.84
N GLU A 320 18.69 -0.71 -1.58
CA GLU A 320 19.81 0.02 -0.97
C GLU A 320 20.37 1.10 -1.90
N ALA A 321 20.50 0.82 -3.20
CA ALA A 321 20.96 1.80 -4.19
C ALA A 321 20.05 3.03 -4.28
N SER A 322 18.76 2.90 -3.93
CA SER A 322 17.82 4.02 -3.93
C SER A 322 18.05 5.04 -2.80
N ARG A 323 18.84 4.71 -1.76
CA ARG A 323 19.20 5.64 -0.67
C ARG A 323 20.13 6.76 -1.13
N ILE A 324 20.84 6.55 -2.21
CA ILE A 324 21.91 7.45 -2.69
C ILE A 324 21.37 8.52 -3.65
N LYS A 325 20.08 8.42 -4.03
CA LYS A 325 19.38 9.38 -4.90
C LYS A 325 18.69 10.45 -4.07
#